data_47dafacec265fe655ebc33cd927e8c80
#
_entry.id   47dafacec265fe655ebc33cd927e8c80
#
_cell.length_a   1.000
_cell.length_b   1.000
_cell.length_c   1.000
_cell.angle_alpha   90.00
_cell.angle_beta   90.00
_cell.angle_gamma   90.00
#
_symmetry.space_group_name_H-M   'P 1'
#
loop_
_entity.id
_entity.type
_entity.pdbx_description
1 polymer ?
#
loop_
_entity_poly.entity_id
_entity_poly.type
_entity_poly.pdbx_seq_one_letter_code
_entity_poly.pdbx_strand_id
1 'polypeptide(L)'
;MTRRLVWLWLCLIPVLATAQDEPLRLAWKTAQGDELLHLSQAQVLAREPLPASLQAPLGSLWKLFVYAWLADTGAQEPAYACQGQSKEEVYCCTAGASIGRDEALVRSCGLYFDPQRLQVQADTWRGYWQARQAPPWLQDLNQLQPQTRVPVAELLQMLAVLPAQDQARRVLLDVVLRAGDGLVVGALGGRLRVKTWSWLGEQDAQSRQGGFAGWTADGSPIWRPRCCN
;
A
#
# COMPACT_ATOMS: atom_id res chain seq x y z
N MET A 1 -59.21 51.61 2.38
CA MET A 1 -58.75 50.41 1.69
C MET A 1 -57.24 50.21 2.02
N THR A 2 -56.91 49.46 3.05
CA THR A 2 -55.57 49.27 3.55
C THR A 2 -55.11 47.83 3.26
N ARG A 3 -54.17 47.68 2.30
CA ARG A 3 -53.58 46.43 1.85
C ARG A 3 -52.49 46.00 2.85
N ARG A 4 -52.72 44.96 3.63
CA ARG A 4 -51.70 44.33 4.51
C ARG A 4 -50.80 43.44 3.65
N LEU A 5 -49.50 43.78 3.53
CA LEU A 5 -48.46 42.94 2.98
C LEU A 5 -48.05 41.93 4.09
N VAL A 6 -48.30 40.64 3.84
CA VAL A 6 -47.79 39.55 4.64
C VAL A 6 -46.40 39.17 4.12
N TRP A 7 -45.36 39.43 4.90
CA TRP A 7 -44.01 38.98 4.63
C TRP A 7 -43.86 37.53 5.05
N LEU A 8 -43.77 36.63 4.07
CA LEU A 8 -43.35 35.23 4.31
C LEU A 8 -41.84 35.19 4.50
N TRP A 9 -41.40 34.98 5.72
CA TRP A 9 -40.02 34.63 6.01
C TRP A 9 -39.81 33.14 5.70
N LEU A 10 -39.21 32.85 4.52
CA LEU A 10 -38.67 31.54 4.22
C LEU A 10 -37.39 31.37 5.05
N CYS A 11 -37.46 30.60 6.14
CA CYS A 11 -36.30 30.11 6.85
C CYS A 11 -35.56 29.10 5.97
N LEU A 12 -34.52 29.55 5.27
CA LEU A 12 -33.47 28.70 4.71
C LEU A 12 -32.72 28.05 5.87
N ILE A 13 -33.09 26.82 6.22
CA ILE A 13 -32.30 25.97 7.12
C ILE A 13 -31.12 25.48 6.26
N PRO A 14 -29.87 25.86 6.55
CA PRO A 14 -28.73 25.23 5.88
C PRO A 14 -28.70 23.78 6.30
N VAL A 15 -28.98 22.87 5.38
CA VAL A 15 -28.68 21.45 5.54
C VAL A 15 -27.15 21.36 5.57
N LEU A 16 -26.61 21.33 6.78
CA LEU A 16 -25.23 20.93 7.00
C LEU A 16 -25.13 19.48 6.57
N ALA A 17 -24.70 19.25 5.33
CA ALA A 17 -24.27 17.94 4.88
C ALA A 17 -23.06 17.58 5.75
N THR A 18 -23.28 16.80 6.80
CA THR A 18 -22.20 16.12 7.52
C THR A 18 -21.55 15.18 6.53
N ALA A 19 -20.34 15.51 6.10
CA ALA A 19 -19.49 14.55 5.41
C ALA A 19 -19.39 13.33 6.33
N GLN A 20 -20.09 12.26 5.99
CA GLN A 20 -19.95 11.00 6.69
C GLN A 20 -18.53 10.52 6.36
N ASP A 21 -17.65 10.55 7.36
CA ASP A 21 -16.33 9.95 7.24
C ASP A 21 -16.54 8.47 6.85
N GLU A 22 -16.21 8.12 5.62
CA GLU A 22 -16.27 6.71 5.21
C GLU A 22 -15.40 5.89 6.14
N PRO A 23 -15.91 4.74 6.62
CA PRO A 23 -15.15 3.90 7.52
C PRO A 23 -13.86 3.44 6.84
N LEU A 24 -12.77 3.55 7.56
CA LEU A 24 -11.48 3.09 7.13
C LEU A 24 -11.51 1.56 7.03
N ARG A 25 -11.13 1.03 5.86
CA ARG A 25 -11.04 -0.41 5.63
C ARG A 25 -9.60 -0.88 5.80
N LEU A 26 -9.41 -1.99 6.52
CA LEU A 26 -8.10 -2.62 6.70
C LEU A 26 -8.25 -4.13 6.55
N ALA A 27 -7.56 -4.71 5.57
CA ALA A 27 -7.42 -6.16 5.49
C ALA A 27 -6.27 -6.61 6.39
N TRP A 28 -6.49 -7.68 7.13
CA TRP A 28 -5.57 -8.19 8.13
C TRP A 28 -5.55 -9.71 8.12
N LYS A 29 -4.34 -10.29 8.16
CA LYS A 29 -4.16 -11.72 8.26
C LYS A 29 -4.07 -12.11 9.74
N THR A 30 -4.98 -12.97 10.18
CA THR A 30 -4.98 -13.53 11.55
C THR A 30 -4.68 -15.03 11.52
N ALA A 31 -4.49 -15.62 12.70
CA ALA A 31 -4.35 -17.07 12.82
C ALA A 31 -5.64 -17.83 12.45
N GLN A 32 -6.79 -17.15 12.49
CA GLN A 32 -8.10 -17.73 12.18
C GLN A 32 -8.50 -17.56 10.70
N GLY A 33 -7.79 -16.69 9.97
CA GLY A 33 -8.06 -16.39 8.57
C GLY A 33 -7.83 -14.92 8.24
N ASP A 34 -8.13 -14.56 7.01
CA ASP A 34 -8.01 -13.18 6.55
C ASP A 34 -9.32 -12.44 6.82
N GLU A 35 -9.23 -11.28 7.47
CA GLU A 35 -10.36 -10.46 7.87
C GLU A 35 -10.30 -9.08 7.22
N LEU A 36 -11.47 -8.48 6.98
CA LEU A 36 -11.64 -7.07 6.65
C LEU A 36 -12.22 -6.35 7.86
N LEU A 37 -11.47 -5.38 8.38
CA LEU A 37 -11.89 -4.51 9.47
C LEU A 37 -12.45 -3.21 8.91
N HIS A 38 -13.58 -2.77 9.45
CA HIS A 38 -14.14 -1.45 9.23
C HIS A 38 -13.89 -0.61 10.49
N LEU A 39 -13.18 0.49 10.33
CA LEU A 39 -12.73 1.33 11.44
C LEU A 39 -13.29 2.75 11.29
N SER A 40 -13.77 3.35 12.37
CA SER A 40 -14.12 4.77 12.42
C SER A 40 -13.80 5.31 13.80
N GLN A 41 -13.21 6.50 13.84
CA GLN A 41 -12.88 7.20 15.10
C GLN A 41 -12.16 6.29 16.12
N ALA A 42 -11.17 5.52 15.64
CA ALA A 42 -10.40 4.56 16.43
C ALA A 42 -11.21 3.36 16.99
N GLN A 43 -12.41 3.12 16.48
CA GLN A 43 -13.25 1.97 16.85
C GLN A 43 -13.37 0.99 15.71
N VAL A 44 -13.41 -0.31 16.05
CA VAL A 44 -13.76 -1.37 15.11
C VAL A 44 -15.28 -1.42 15.02
N LEU A 45 -15.84 -0.97 13.90
CA LEU A 45 -17.27 -0.98 13.64
C LEU A 45 -17.76 -2.37 13.23
N ALA A 46 -16.97 -3.09 12.44
CA ALA A 46 -17.30 -4.41 11.95
C ALA A 46 -16.03 -5.22 11.65
N ARG A 47 -16.16 -6.54 11.71
CA ARG A 47 -15.21 -7.53 11.23
C ARG A 47 -15.95 -8.49 10.34
N GLU A 48 -15.39 -8.77 9.18
CA GLU A 48 -15.94 -9.74 8.24
C GLU A 48 -14.82 -10.55 7.58
N PRO A 49 -15.10 -11.76 7.08
CA PRO A 49 -14.13 -12.48 6.27
C PRO A 49 -13.69 -11.63 5.08
N LEU A 50 -12.41 -11.66 4.75
CA LEU A 50 -11.90 -10.92 3.60
C LEU A 50 -12.54 -11.45 2.31
N PRO A 51 -13.25 -10.62 1.53
CA PRO A 51 -13.88 -11.09 0.30
C PRO A 51 -12.83 -11.56 -0.71
N ALA A 52 -12.99 -12.79 -1.22
CA ALA A 52 -12.07 -13.36 -2.21
C ALA A 52 -11.99 -12.54 -3.51
N SER A 53 -13.05 -11.78 -3.83
CA SER A 53 -13.12 -10.90 -4.99
C SER A 53 -12.41 -9.56 -4.79
N LEU A 54 -11.96 -9.24 -3.57
CA LEU A 54 -11.30 -7.97 -3.29
C LEU A 54 -9.93 -7.93 -3.95
N GLN A 55 -9.77 -6.99 -4.88
CA GLN A 55 -8.51 -6.77 -5.60
C GLN A 55 -7.97 -5.37 -5.37
N ALA A 56 -6.65 -5.26 -5.40
CA ALA A 56 -5.92 -4.02 -5.29
C ALA A 56 -4.90 -3.86 -6.42
N PRO A 57 -4.63 -2.65 -6.91
CA PRO A 57 -3.49 -2.41 -7.75
C PRO A 57 -2.21 -2.57 -6.91
N LEU A 58 -1.17 -3.13 -7.50
CA LEU A 58 0.14 -3.25 -6.83
C LEU A 58 0.72 -1.86 -6.49
N GLY A 59 0.47 -0.87 -7.33
CA GLY A 59 1.09 0.43 -7.14
C GLY A 59 2.58 0.28 -6.89
N SER A 60 3.13 0.95 -5.90
CA SER A 60 4.54 0.84 -5.53
C SER A 60 4.90 -0.41 -4.69
N LEU A 61 3.96 -1.30 -4.40
CA LEU A 61 4.23 -2.52 -3.62
C LEU A 61 5.08 -3.53 -4.40
N TRP A 62 5.03 -3.53 -5.73
CA TRP A 62 5.87 -4.43 -6.53
C TRP A 62 7.36 -4.30 -6.19
N LYS A 63 7.81 -3.11 -5.82
CA LYS A 63 9.20 -2.82 -5.44
C LYS A 63 9.63 -3.60 -4.19
N LEU A 64 8.71 -3.88 -3.28
CA LEU A 64 8.96 -4.66 -2.09
C LEU A 64 9.32 -6.12 -2.42
N PHE A 65 8.70 -6.70 -3.45
CA PHE A 65 9.00 -8.06 -3.89
C PHE A 65 10.36 -8.15 -4.60
N VAL A 66 10.73 -7.14 -5.39
CA VAL A 66 12.07 -7.06 -5.98
C VAL A 66 13.12 -6.85 -4.88
N TYR A 67 12.86 -5.97 -3.92
CA TYR A 67 13.72 -5.77 -2.76
C TYR A 67 13.98 -7.09 -2.00
N ALA A 68 12.90 -7.82 -1.71
CA ALA A 68 12.98 -9.09 -0.98
C ALA A 68 13.79 -10.14 -1.75
N TRP A 69 13.60 -10.23 -3.06
CA TRP A 69 14.36 -11.11 -3.93
C TRP A 69 15.86 -10.76 -3.92
N LEU A 70 16.21 -9.48 -4.07
CA LEU A 70 17.60 -9.00 -4.02
C LEU A 70 18.25 -9.29 -2.66
N ALA A 71 17.51 -9.07 -1.57
CA ALA A 71 17.99 -9.27 -0.21
C ALA A 71 18.25 -10.74 0.11
N ASP A 72 17.36 -11.64 -0.35
CA ASP A 72 17.43 -13.06 -0.07
C ASP A 72 18.47 -13.79 -0.95
N THR A 73 18.55 -13.40 -2.22
CA THR A 73 19.49 -14.05 -3.17
C THR A 73 20.90 -13.50 -3.11
N GLY A 74 21.09 -12.31 -2.56
CA GLY A 74 22.36 -11.59 -2.63
C GLY A 74 22.76 -11.24 -4.07
N ALA A 75 21.80 -11.13 -4.99
CA ALA A 75 22.05 -10.79 -6.38
C ALA A 75 22.83 -9.47 -6.49
N GLN A 76 23.73 -9.41 -7.45
CA GLN A 76 24.55 -8.23 -7.67
C GLN A 76 23.68 -7.06 -8.15
N GLU A 77 23.79 -5.92 -7.49
CA GLU A 77 23.07 -4.72 -7.82
C GLU A 77 24.03 -3.71 -8.48
N PRO A 78 23.81 -3.37 -9.76
CA PRO A 78 24.57 -2.28 -10.37
C PRO A 78 24.37 -0.99 -9.60
N ALA A 79 25.43 -0.18 -9.45
CA ALA A 79 25.32 1.14 -8.82
C ALA A 79 24.25 1.98 -9.53
N TYR A 80 23.45 2.70 -8.76
CA TYR A 80 22.43 3.60 -9.28
C TYR A 80 22.76 5.05 -8.95
N ALA A 81 23.01 5.81 -10.00
CA ALA A 81 23.19 7.25 -9.93
C ALA A 81 21.95 7.95 -10.48
N CYS A 82 21.38 8.83 -9.68
CA CYS A 82 20.18 9.59 -10.03
C CYS A 82 20.48 10.60 -11.13
N GLN A 83 19.73 10.57 -12.21
CA GLN A 83 19.94 11.46 -13.36
C GLN A 83 19.12 12.75 -13.27
N GLY A 84 18.03 12.77 -12.49
CA GLY A 84 17.14 13.92 -12.34
C GLY A 84 16.30 14.24 -13.57
N GLN A 85 16.24 13.31 -14.53
CA GLN A 85 15.53 13.52 -15.81
C GLN A 85 14.16 12.84 -15.84
N SER A 86 13.95 11.82 -15.02
CA SER A 86 12.71 11.09 -14.95
C SER A 86 11.78 11.67 -13.90
N LYS A 87 10.48 11.76 -14.22
CA LYS A 87 9.45 12.10 -13.22
C LYS A 87 9.44 11.15 -12.02
N GLU A 88 9.85 9.90 -12.22
CA GLU A 88 9.96 8.90 -11.15
C GLU A 88 11.12 9.18 -10.19
N GLU A 89 12.14 9.91 -10.62
CA GLU A 89 13.26 10.30 -9.77
C GLU A 89 12.98 11.53 -8.89
N VAL A 90 12.02 12.38 -9.25
CA VAL A 90 11.72 13.64 -8.53
C VAL A 90 11.48 13.41 -7.04
N TYR A 91 10.86 12.28 -6.69
CA TYR A 91 10.59 11.91 -5.28
C TYR A 91 11.58 10.89 -4.72
N CYS A 92 12.47 10.39 -5.54
CA CYS A 92 13.38 9.30 -5.23
C CYS A 92 14.74 9.84 -4.78
N CYS A 93 15.35 10.73 -5.56
CA CYS A 93 16.70 11.18 -5.30
C CYS A 93 17.03 12.48 -6.06
N THR A 94 18.09 13.14 -5.62
CA THR A 94 18.62 14.34 -6.28
C THR A 94 19.57 13.94 -7.41
N ALA A 95 19.54 14.65 -8.53
CA ALA A 95 20.45 14.44 -9.65
C ALA A 95 21.91 14.41 -9.18
N GLY A 96 22.67 13.44 -9.65
CA GLY A 96 24.06 13.21 -9.27
C GLY A 96 24.29 12.48 -7.94
N ALA A 97 23.25 12.26 -7.13
CA ALA A 97 23.37 11.44 -5.93
C ALA A 97 23.32 9.95 -6.27
N SER A 98 23.97 9.13 -5.45
CA SER A 98 23.81 7.68 -5.46
C SER A 98 22.92 7.26 -4.32
N ILE A 99 22.05 6.28 -4.56
CA ILE A 99 21.20 5.69 -3.52
C ILE A 99 21.40 4.18 -3.48
N GLY A 100 21.28 3.61 -2.29
CA GLY A 100 21.29 2.17 -2.07
C GLY A 100 19.88 1.58 -2.05
N ARG A 101 19.79 0.26 -2.02
CA ARG A 101 18.55 -0.51 -2.03
C ARG A 101 17.56 -0.08 -0.94
N ASP A 102 18.04 0.06 0.29
CA ASP A 102 17.20 0.39 1.44
C ASP A 102 16.56 1.78 1.28
N GLU A 103 17.36 2.76 0.92
CA GLU A 103 16.87 4.12 0.66
C GLU A 103 15.91 4.17 -0.53
N ALA A 104 16.20 3.42 -1.60
CA ALA A 104 15.34 3.30 -2.77
C ALA A 104 13.96 2.71 -2.42
N LEU A 105 13.89 1.73 -1.50
CA LEU A 105 12.63 1.17 -1.04
C LEU A 105 11.81 2.19 -0.26
N VAL A 106 12.43 2.89 0.70
CA VAL A 106 11.78 3.92 1.51
C VAL A 106 11.22 5.04 0.64
N ARG A 107 12.05 5.55 -0.27
CA ARG A 107 11.70 6.64 -1.19
C ARG A 107 10.86 6.19 -2.38
N SER A 108 10.59 4.88 -2.47
CA SER A 108 9.76 4.30 -3.55
C SER A 108 10.33 4.52 -4.96
N CYS A 109 11.66 4.44 -5.11
CA CYS A 109 12.36 4.65 -6.36
C CYS A 109 12.10 3.51 -7.36
N GLY A 110 11.26 3.75 -8.39
CA GLY A 110 10.90 2.74 -9.39
C GLY A 110 12.08 2.32 -10.24
N LEU A 111 12.83 3.29 -10.72
CA LEU A 111 13.98 3.03 -11.60
C LEU A 111 15.08 2.24 -10.93
N TYR A 112 15.24 2.37 -9.59
CA TYR A 112 16.19 1.52 -8.85
C TYR A 112 15.83 0.03 -8.98
N PHE A 113 14.54 -0.29 -8.84
CA PHE A 113 14.03 -1.67 -8.84
C PHE A 113 13.64 -2.17 -10.23
N ASP A 114 13.89 -1.42 -11.28
CA ASP A 114 13.59 -1.84 -12.66
C ASP A 114 14.29 -3.17 -12.96
N PRO A 115 13.54 -4.24 -13.31
CA PRO A 115 14.10 -5.54 -13.62
C PRO A 115 15.10 -5.53 -14.78
N GLN A 116 14.92 -4.62 -15.77
CA GLN A 116 15.86 -4.49 -16.89
C GLN A 116 17.20 -3.93 -16.40
N ARG A 117 17.17 -2.88 -15.58
CA ARG A 117 18.38 -2.31 -14.97
C ARG A 117 19.12 -3.36 -14.13
N LEU A 118 18.38 -4.13 -13.35
CA LEU A 118 18.89 -5.19 -12.49
C LEU A 118 19.29 -6.44 -13.26
N GLN A 119 19.05 -6.50 -14.57
CA GLN A 119 19.31 -7.65 -15.44
C GLN A 119 18.66 -8.94 -14.91
N VAL A 120 17.47 -8.82 -14.30
CA VAL A 120 16.74 -9.97 -13.75
C VAL A 120 16.26 -10.86 -14.89
N GLN A 121 16.72 -12.10 -14.90
CA GLN A 121 16.29 -13.09 -15.88
C GLN A 121 14.92 -13.64 -15.51
N ALA A 122 13.98 -13.63 -16.46
CA ALA A 122 12.60 -14.04 -16.23
C ALA A 122 12.47 -15.47 -15.69
N ASP A 123 13.29 -16.39 -16.18
CA ASP A 123 13.26 -17.78 -15.71
C ASP A 123 13.83 -17.94 -14.30
N THR A 124 14.89 -17.18 -13.97
CA THR A 124 15.44 -17.14 -12.61
C THR A 124 14.43 -16.59 -11.62
N TRP A 125 13.75 -15.49 -11.98
CA TRP A 125 12.67 -14.89 -11.19
C TRP A 125 11.51 -15.87 -11.00
N ARG A 126 11.03 -16.46 -12.09
CA ARG A 126 9.93 -17.43 -12.06
C ARG A 126 10.27 -18.63 -11.19
N GLY A 127 11.42 -19.26 -11.38
CA GLY A 127 11.86 -20.41 -10.61
C GLY A 127 11.97 -20.10 -9.11
N TYR A 128 12.47 -18.92 -8.77
CA TYR A 128 12.61 -18.47 -7.40
C TYR A 128 11.25 -18.36 -6.69
N TRP A 129 10.27 -17.69 -7.31
CA TRP A 129 8.95 -17.49 -6.74
C TRP A 129 8.07 -18.75 -6.83
N GLN A 130 8.23 -19.54 -7.86
CA GLN A 130 7.54 -20.84 -8.00
C GLN A 130 7.94 -21.81 -6.89
N ALA A 131 9.23 -21.90 -6.54
CA ALA A 131 9.71 -22.71 -5.42
C ALA A 131 9.11 -22.29 -4.07
N ARG A 132 8.61 -21.06 -3.96
CA ARG A 132 7.93 -20.49 -2.78
C ARG A 132 6.41 -20.52 -2.89
N GLN A 133 5.87 -21.23 -3.89
CA GLN A 133 4.43 -21.34 -4.15
C GLN A 133 3.73 -19.98 -4.29
N ALA A 134 4.45 -18.99 -4.83
CA ALA A 134 3.91 -17.67 -5.07
C ALA A 134 2.79 -17.72 -6.12
N PRO A 135 1.82 -16.81 -6.07
CA PRO A 135 0.77 -16.73 -7.06
C PRO A 135 1.32 -16.34 -8.45
N PRO A 136 0.58 -16.68 -9.54
CA PRO A 136 1.05 -16.47 -10.91
C PRO A 136 1.50 -15.03 -11.21
N TRP A 137 0.81 -14.02 -10.65
CA TRP A 137 1.17 -12.62 -10.87
C TRP A 137 2.57 -12.26 -10.33
N LEU A 138 3.06 -12.95 -9.29
CA LEU A 138 4.39 -12.71 -8.74
C LEU A 138 5.46 -13.54 -9.45
N GLN A 139 5.09 -14.62 -10.13
CA GLN A 139 6.01 -15.44 -10.92
C GLN A 139 6.35 -14.80 -12.28
N ASP A 140 5.57 -13.84 -12.75
CA ASP A 140 5.79 -13.17 -14.04
C ASP A 140 6.29 -11.73 -13.84
N LEU A 141 7.53 -11.46 -14.27
CA LEU A 141 8.12 -10.12 -14.20
C LEU A 141 7.29 -9.06 -14.91
N ASN A 142 6.56 -9.41 -15.97
CA ASN A 142 5.71 -8.47 -16.70
C ASN A 142 4.49 -8.03 -15.90
N GLN A 143 4.11 -8.80 -14.87
CA GLN A 143 3.03 -8.45 -13.95
C GLN A 143 3.48 -7.53 -12.80
N LEU A 144 4.78 -7.28 -12.65
CA LEU A 144 5.29 -6.36 -11.63
C LEU A 144 5.16 -4.89 -12.07
N GLN A 145 3.92 -4.50 -12.31
CA GLN A 145 3.56 -3.16 -12.77
C GLN A 145 2.60 -2.49 -11.78
N PRO A 146 2.63 -1.15 -11.65
CA PRO A 146 1.75 -0.43 -10.74
C PRO A 146 0.27 -0.69 -10.97
N GLN A 147 -0.14 -0.90 -12.22
CA GLN A 147 -1.52 -1.14 -12.64
C GLN A 147 -1.99 -2.58 -12.44
N THR A 148 -1.09 -3.53 -12.25
CA THR A 148 -1.46 -4.94 -12.06
C THR A 148 -2.34 -5.09 -10.84
N ARG A 149 -3.53 -5.65 -11.04
CA ARG A 149 -4.48 -5.91 -9.94
C ARG A 149 -4.31 -7.34 -9.44
N VAL A 150 -4.21 -7.45 -8.12
CA VAL A 150 -3.99 -8.74 -7.45
C VAL A 150 -5.02 -8.95 -6.34
N PRO A 151 -5.42 -10.18 -6.05
CA PRO A 151 -6.25 -10.49 -4.89
C PRO A 151 -5.55 -10.05 -3.60
N VAL A 152 -6.27 -9.33 -2.74
CA VAL A 152 -5.71 -8.84 -1.46
C VAL A 152 -5.32 -10.01 -0.56
N ALA A 153 -6.07 -11.12 -0.58
CA ALA A 153 -5.74 -12.33 0.17
C ALA A 153 -4.38 -12.91 -0.25
N GLU A 154 -4.09 -12.99 -1.57
CA GLU A 154 -2.79 -13.44 -2.06
C GLU A 154 -1.66 -12.47 -1.69
N LEU A 155 -1.94 -11.16 -1.73
CA LEU A 155 -0.97 -10.16 -1.29
C LEU A 155 -0.62 -10.34 0.19
N LEU A 156 -1.62 -10.52 1.07
CA LEU A 156 -1.40 -10.79 2.50
C LEU A 156 -0.66 -12.11 2.72
N GLN A 157 -0.99 -13.15 1.95
CA GLN A 157 -0.27 -14.42 1.99
C GLN A 157 1.20 -14.24 1.64
N MET A 158 1.51 -13.51 0.57
CA MET A 158 2.89 -13.28 0.17
C MET A 158 3.66 -12.40 1.16
N LEU A 159 3.01 -11.44 1.79
CA LEU A 159 3.62 -10.67 2.89
C LEU A 159 3.94 -11.55 4.10
N ALA A 160 3.11 -12.55 4.41
CA ALA A 160 3.33 -13.47 5.54
C ALA A 160 4.59 -14.32 5.37
N VAL A 161 4.93 -14.65 4.13
CA VAL A 161 6.07 -15.55 3.80
C VAL A 161 7.16 -14.82 3.00
N LEU A 162 7.18 -13.50 3.06
CA LEU A 162 8.13 -12.69 2.28
C LEU A 162 9.56 -13.02 2.70
N PRO A 163 10.45 -13.39 1.77
CA PRO A 163 11.87 -13.56 2.05
C PRO A 163 12.49 -12.26 2.57
N ALA A 164 13.48 -12.38 3.43
CA ALA A 164 14.15 -11.23 4.07
C ALA A 164 13.17 -10.21 4.73
N GLN A 165 12.02 -10.71 5.24
CA GLN A 165 10.98 -9.89 5.86
C GLN A 165 11.53 -8.97 6.95
N ASP A 166 12.39 -9.49 7.84
CA ASP A 166 12.96 -8.71 8.94
C ASP A 166 13.84 -7.56 8.43
N GLN A 167 14.56 -7.76 7.34
CA GLN A 167 15.34 -6.69 6.72
C GLN A 167 14.42 -5.63 6.11
N ALA A 168 13.39 -6.03 5.37
CA ALA A 168 12.40 -5.11 4.83
C ALA A 168 11.71 -4.30 5.93
N ARG A 169 11.29 -4.95 7.02
CA ARG A 169 10.63 -4.28 8.16
C ARG A 169 11.52 -3.23 8.82
N ARG A 170 12.82 -3.46 8.90
CA ARG A 170 13.75 -2.47 9.52
C ARG A 170 13.82 -1.17 8.74
N VAL A 171 13.72 -1.23 7.43
CA VAL A 171 13.87 -0.05 6.56
C VAL A 171 12.56 0.65 6.23
N LEU A 172 11.43 -0.05 6.34
CA LEU A 172 10.13 0.51 5.98
C LEU A 172 9.64 1.58 6.97
N LEU A 173 8.68 2.37 6.51
CA LEU A 173 8.05 3.43 7.30
C LEU A 173 7.52 2.88 8.62
N ASP A 174 7.98 3.50 9.71
CA ASP A 174 7.56 3.19 11.07
C ASP A 174 6.37 4.10 11.45
N VAL A 175 5.19 3.51 11.52
CA VAL A 175 3.98 4.20 11.94
C VAL A 175 3.69 3.82 13.39
N VAL A 176 3.77 4.80 14.29
CA VAL A 176 3.42 4.62 15.70
C VAL A 176 1.98 5.00 15.89
N LEU A 177 1.15 4.06 16.33
CA LEU A 177 -0.23 4.30 16.71
C LEU A 177 -0.25 4.88 18.11
N ARG A 178 -0.99 5.97 18.31
CA ARG A 178 -1.03 6.67 19.58
C ARG A 178 -2.05 6.01 20.53
N ALA A 179 -1.85 6.19 21.83
CA ALA A 179 -2.74 5.64 22.85
C ALA A 179 -4.21 6.09 22.72
N GLY A 180 -4.46 7.26 22.08
CA GLY A 180 -5.81 7.74 21.76
C GLY A 180 -6.53 6.96 20.66
N ASP A 181 -5.80 6.07 19.94
CA ASP A 181 -6.36 5.23 18.87
C ASP A 181 -7.09 3.98 19.41
N GLY A 182 -7.22 3.86 20.76
CA GLY A 182 -8.12 2.94 21.44
C GLY A 182 -8.03 1.48 21.01
N LEU A 183 -9.15 0.94 20.53
CA LEU A 183 -9.28 -0.47 20.13
C LEU A 183 -8.41 -0.84 18.92
N VAL A 184 -8.03 0.11 18.07
CA VAL A 184 -7.13 -0.12 16.94
C VAL A 184 -5.74 -0.49 17.42
N VAL A 185 -5.24 0.19 18.46
CA VAL A 185 -3.96 -0.16 19.10
C VAL A 185 -4.02 -1.55 19.72
N GLY A 186 -5.13 -1.89 20.37
CA GLY A 186 -5.34 -3.22 20.95
C GLY A 186 -5.38 -4.34 19.89
N ALA A 187 -5.91 -4.04 18.69
CA ALA A 187 -6.03 -5.00 17.59
C ALA A 187 -4.72 -5.15 16.80
N LEU A 188 -4.06 -4.03 16.48
CA LEU A 188 -2.92 -3.99 15.54
C LEU A 188 -1.56 -3.86 16.24
N GLY A 189 -1.56 -3.72 17.55
CA GLY A 189 -0.37 -3.34 18.31
C GLY A 189 -0.05 -1.85 18.14
N GLY A 190 0.92 -1.36 18.88
CA GLY A 190 1.25 0.08 18.92
C GLY A 190 2.11 0.56 17.72
N ARG A 191 2.47 -0.32 16.78
CA ARG A 191 3.44 0.01 15.72
C ARG A 191 3.20 -0.79 14.44
N LEU A 192 3.31 -0.12 13.31
CA LEU A 192 3.23 -0.74 11.98
C LEU A 192 4.51 -0.48 11.19
N ARG A 193 4.92 -1.43 10.36
CA ARG A 193 6.00 -1.29 9.38
C ARG A 193 5.41 -1.43 7.98
N VAL A 194 5.36 -0.33 7.24
CA VAL A 194 4.56 -0.29 6.02
C VAL A 194 5.28 0.32 4.83
N LYS A 195 4.96 -0.20 3.65
CA LYS A 195 5.25 0.41 2.36
C LYS A 195 3.99 1.09 1.85
N THR A 196 4.10 2.37 1.58
CA THR A 196 3.03 3.11 0.90
C THR A 196 2.96 2.73 -0.58
N TRP A 197 1.77 2.79 -1.14
CA TRP A 197 1.53 2.62 -2.56
C TRP A 197 0.55 3.67 -3.07
N SER A 198 0.67 4.01 -4.34
CA SER A 198 -0.27 4.86 -5.06
C SER A 198 -0.37 4.39 -6.50
N TRP A 199 -1.53 4.62 -7.09
CA TRP A 199 -1.80 4.39 -8.49
C TRP A 199 -2.71 5.49 -9.02
N LEU A 200 -2.46 5.93 -10.24
CA LEU A 200 -3.29 6.90 -10.97
C LEU A 200 -3.89 6.18 -12.15
N GLY A 201 -5.21 6.16 -12.26
CA GLY A 201 -5.89 5.65 -13.43
C GLY A 201 -5.52 6.45 -14.67
N GLU A 202 -5.29 5.77 -15.79
CA GLU A 202 -4.87 6.43 -17.04
C GLU A 202 -5.94 7.38 -17.61
N GLN A 203 -7.21 7.14 -17.29
CA GLN A 203 -8.35 7.84 -17.88
C GLN A 203 -9.00 8.89 -16.98
N ASP A 204 -8.65 8.94 -15.70
CA ASP A 204 -9.29 9.85 -14.76
C ASP A 204 -8.35 10.25 -13.62
N ALA A 205 -7.96 11.52 -13.59
CA ALA A 205 -7.16 12.10 -12.49
C ALA A 205 -7.87 12.02 -11.12
N GLN A 206 -9.21 11.79 -11.12
CA GLN A 206 -10.00 11.60 -9.91
C GLN A 206 -9.96 10.14 -9.40
N SER A 207 -9.51 9.19 -10.22
CA SER A 207 -9.36 7.79 -9.83
C SER A 207 -8.03 7.48 -9.11
N ARG A 208 -7.49 8.46 -8.37
CA ARG A 208 -6.29 8.26 -7.57
C ARG A 208 -6.57 7.26 -6.45
N GLN A 209 -5.90 6.12 -6.49
CA GLN A 209 -5.91 5.13 -5.43
C GLN A 209 -4.59 5.17 -4.67
N GLY A 210 -4.63 4.84 -3.39
CA GLY A 210 -3.43 4.78 -2.59
C GLY A 210 -3.67 4.02 -1.29
N GLY A 211 -2.63 3.84 -0.52
CA GLY A 211 -2.72 3.16 0.75
C GLY A 211 -1.36 2.69 1.24
N PHE A 212 -1.40 1.65 2.04
CA PHE A 212 -0.19 0.97 2.49
C PHE A 212 -0.41 -0.54 2.63
N ALA A 213 0.69 -1.28 2.62
CA ALA A 213 0.73 -2.68 3.03
C ALA A 213 2.01 -2.93 3.83
N GLY A 214 1.99 -3.92 4.70
CA GLY A 214 3.12 -4.24 5.55
C GLY A 214 2.73 -5.11 6.71
N TRP A 215 3.22 -4.79 7.89
CA TRP A 215 3.09 -5.64 9.07
C TRP A 215 2.78 -4.85 10.33
N THR A 216 2.03 -5.48 11.21
CA THR A 216 1.89 -5.09 12.61
C THR A 216 3.17 -5.35 13.40
N ALA A 217 3.19 -4.97 14.67
CA ALA A 217 4.34 -5.17 15.55
C ALA A 217 4.71 -6.66 15.69
N ASP A 218 3.72 -7.54 15.77
CA ASP A 218 3.88 -9.00 15.89
C ASP A 218 4.22 -9.70 14.57
N GLY A 219 4.24 -8.96 13.46
CA GLY A 219 4.55 -9.48 12.14
C GLY A 219 3.35 -9.93 11.32
N SER A 220 2.13 -9.72 11.79
CA SER A 220 0.92 -10.03 11.02
C SER A 220 0.79 -9.11 9.82
N PRO A 221 0.57 -9.64 8.60
CA PRO A 221 0.38 -8.83 7.40
C PRO A 221 -0.88 -7.98 7.45
N ILE A 222 -0.76 -6.75 6.93
CA ILE A 222 -1.87 -5.82 6.77
C ILE A 222 -1.85 -5.16 5.39
N TRP A 223 -3.03 -4.79 4.92
CA TRP A 223 -3.22 -3.97 3.73
C TRP A 223 -4.36 -2.98 3.97
N ARG A 224 -4.17 -1.74 3.54
CA ARG A 224 -5.16 -0.67 3.64
C ARG A 224 -5.26 0.10 2.34
N PRO A 225 -6.47 0.25 1.74
CA PRO A 225 -6.71 1.26 0.74
C PRO A 225 -6.91 2.62 1.42
N ARG A 226 -6.49 3.68 0.77
CA ARG A 226 -6.94 5.03 1.07
C ARG A 226 -8.15 5.28 0.19
N CYS A 227 -9.32 5.55 0.78
CA CYS A 227 -10.45 6.05 0.02
C CYS A 227 -10.07 7.39 -0.61
N CYS A 228 -10.46 7.57 -1.87
CA CYS A 228 -10.32 8.81 -2.58
C CYS A 228 -11.33 9.81 -1.99
N ASN A 229 -10.86 10.92 -1.49
CA ASN A 229 -11.66 12.13 -1.34
C ASN A 229 -11.34 13.03 -2.52
#